data_b4c02dd6a59a39972a9b59e79af73ff2
#
_entry.id   b4c02dd6a59a39972a9b59e79af73ff2
#
_cell.length_a   1.000
_cell.length_b   1.000
_cell.length_c   1.000
_cell.angle_alpha   90.00
_cell.angle_beta   90.00
_cell.angle_gamma   90.00
#
_symmetry.space_group_name_H-M   'P 1'
#
loop_
_entity.id
_entity.type
_entity.pdbx_description
1 polymer ?
#
loop_
_entity_poly.entity_id
_entity_poly.type
_entity_poly.pdbx_seq_one_letter_code
_entity_poly.pdbx_strand_id
1 'polypeptide(L)'
;RWDPETTTVTYGAQIYVMRWMQGRLAETEETLRDGIETYPNAYIWSGLLANAYAETGRLDEAEAILEPQLRSLLSHVCLATENEPASQRIYELLLPTQDLYAWSGPTFTVGPVAGALGNLATVVGRFSDAERHFERAIALNESFGARGWQPRAQGDYARMLLIRSGPGDRVRALELLDTAMATCQELGLKGWLDRCIETKLAAQGIDSGSAQGSIDAIAATIWSMRPDLAPHSAPDGTVTLMFSDMEGFTVMTERLGDSAAREVIRTHNDIVRKQVTAHGGHEVELQGDGFLLAFRSTVRAIDCAIAIQKAFEAHNSGAAETPIRVRIGIHTGEALRERDKFFGRTVILAARIAAEAKGGEILVSADLKELTEGSGELRFGTGREVRLKGISEAQRLYSVAN
;
A
#
# COMPACT_ATOMS: atom_id res chain seq x y z
N ARG A 1 -36.40 -29.74 2.69
CA ARG A 1 -35.06 -29.99 3.29
C ARG A 1 -34.01 -29.50 2.28
N TRP A 2 -33.14 -28.64 2.72
CA TRP A 2 -32.02 -28.22 1.88
C TRP A 2 -31.05 -29.40 1.78
N ASP A 3 -30.52 -29.60 0.59
CA ASP A 3 -29.50 -30.59 0.34
C ASP A 3 -28.19 -30.18 1.07
N PRO A 4 -27.49 -31.11 1.77
CA PRO A 4 -26.27 -30.80 2.49
C PRO A 4 -25.19 -30.16 1.64
N GLU A 5 -25.04 -30.56 0.38
CA GLU A 5 -24.10 -29.98 -0.57
C GLU A 5 -24.41 -28.50 -0.83
N THR A 6 -25.66 -28.17 -1.19
CA THR A 6 -26.11 -26.78 -1.40
C THR A 6 -25.91 -25.92 -0.15
N THR A 7 -26.16 -26.47 1.04
CA THR A 7 -25.97 -25.75 2.31
C THR A 7 -24.50 -25.44 2.56
N THR A 8 -23.62 -26.42 2.35
CA THR A 8 -22.17 -26.26 2.57
C THR A 8 -21.55 -25.31 1.57
N VAL A 9 -21.89 -25.42 0.28
CA VAL A 9 -21.44 -24.51 -0.78
C VAL A 9 -21.89 -23.08 -0.47
N THR A 10 -23.15 -22.89 -0.09
CA THR A 10 -23.70 -21.58 0.26
C THR A 10 -22.97 -20.93 1.42
N TYR A 11 -22.79 -21.65 2.52
CA TYR A 11 -22.11 -21.15 3.71
C TYR A 11 -20.64 -20.84 3.44
N GLY A 12 -19.92 -21.77 2.79
CA GLY A 12 -18.51 -21.58 2.45
C GLY A 12 -18.29 -20.36 1.57
N ALA A 13 -19.14 -20.16 0.57
CA ALA A 13 -19.07 -19.01 -0.32
C ALA A 13 -19.36 -17.67 0.36
N GLN A 14 -20.30 -17.64 1.32
CA GLN A 14 -20.58 -16.43 2.12
C GLN A 14 -19.39 -16.06 3.02
N ILE A 15 -18.82 -17.05 3.72
CA ILE A 15 -17.61 -16.86 4.52
C ILE A 15 -16.46 -16.37 3.65
N TYR A 16 -16.28 -16.95 2.46
CA TYR A 16 -15.26 -16.54 1.51
C TYR A 16 -15.36 -15.04 1.14
N VAL A 17 -16.55 -14.57 0.76
CA VAL A 17 -16.74 -13.15 0.40
C VAL A 17 -16.48 -12.22 1.59
N MET A 18 -16.93 -12.61 2.79
CA MET A 18 -16.63 -11.83 3.99
C MET A 18 -15.13 -11.77 4.28
N ARG A 19 -14.41 -12.89 4.19
CA ARG A 19 -12.95 -12.94 4.39
C ARG A 19 -12.21 -12.15 3.31
N TRP A 20 -12.70 -12.19 2.08
CA TRP A 20 -12.15 -11.40 0.99
C TRP A 20 -12.23 -9.89 1.27
N MET A 21 -13.41 -9.40 1.62
CA MET A 21 -13.62 -7.99 1.97
C MET A 21 -12.79 -7.56 3.18
N GLN A 22 -12.50 -8.48 4.10
CA GLN A 22 -11.68 -8.26 5.28
C GLN A 22 -10.17 -8.37 5.04
N GLY A 23 -9.71 -8.80 3.83
CA GLY A 23 -8.30 -9.09 3.55
C GLY A 23 -7.76 -10.35 4.24
N ARG A 24 -8.62 -11.33 4.55
CA ARG A 24 -8.32 -12.53 5.33
C ARG A 24 -8.50 -13.82 4.53
N LEU A 25 -8.25 -13.77 3.22
CA LEU A 25 -8.50 -14.92 2.33
C LEU A 25 -7.65 -16.15 2.65
N ALA A 26 -6.43 -15.96 3.15
CA ALA A 26 -5.57 -17.08 3.55
C ALA A 26 -6.23 -18.02 4.56
N GLU A 27 -7.16 -17.53 5.38
CA GLU A 27 -7.89 -18.35 6.35
C GLU A 27 -8.94 -19.29 5.72
N THR A 28 -9.23 -19.13 4.43
CA THR A 28 -10.25 -19.94 3.74
C THR A 28 -9.66 -21.13 2.99
N GLU A 29 -8.34 -21.23 2.84
CA GLU A 29 -7.69 -22.25 2.00
C GLU A 29 -8.06 -23.67 2.37
N GLU A 30 -7.97 -24.02 3.66
CA GLU A 30 -8.31 -25.38 4.15
C GLU A 30 -9.76 -25.74 3.82
N THR A 31 -10.70 -24.83 4.12
CA THR A 31 -12.13 -25.03 3.82
C THR A 31 -12.39 -25.19 2.31
N LEU A 32 -11.67 -24.44 1.46
CA LEU A 32 -11.85 -24.55 0.02
C LEU A 32 -11.28 -25.86 -0.53
N ARG A 33 -10.15 -26.35 -0.01
CA ARG A 33 -9.57 -27.64 -0.36
C ARG A 33 -10.49 -28.79 0.05
N ASP A 34 -11.01 -28.78 1.28
CA ASP A 34 -11.98 -29.74 1.77
C ASP A 34 -13.25 -29.76 0.90
N GLY A 35 -13.68 -28.56 0.46
CA GLY A 35 -14.82 -28.42 -0.44
C GLY A 35 -14.58 -29.09 -1.82
N ILE A 36 -13.38 -28.97 -2.38
CA ILE A 36 -12.98 -29.61 -3.65
C ILE A 36 -12.97 -31.13 -3.49
N GLU A 37 -12.42 -31.64 -2.39
CA GLU A 37 -12.34 -33.09 -2.13
C GLU A 37 -13.72 -33.70 -1.87
N THR A 38 -14.54 -33.02 -1.10
CA THR A 38 -15.88 -33.52 -0.71
C THR A 38 -16.91 -33.42 -1.84
N TYR A 39 -16.81 -32.36 -2.67
CA TYR A 39 -17.78 -32.06 -3.73
C TYR A 39 -17.06 -31.81 -5.08
N PRO A 40 -16.42 -32.82 -5.69
CA PRO A 40 -15.57 -32.67 -6.87
C PRO A 40 -16.31 -32.15 -8.13
N ASN A 41 -17.63 -32.24 -8.17
CA ASN A 41 -18.44 -31.69 -9.25
C ASN A 41 -18.91 -30.25 -9.01
N ALA A 42 -18.66 -29.69 -7.83
CA ALA A 42 -18.98 -28.32 -7.50
C ALA A 42 -17.78 -27.40 -7.80
N TYR A 43 -17.58 -27.08 -9.09
CA TYR A 43 -16.46 -26.27 -9.60
C TYR A 43 -16.26 -24.90 -8.92
N ILE A 44 -17.27 -24.44 -8.17
CA ILE A 44 -17.20 -23.18 -7.43
C ILE A 44 -16.01 -23.17 -6.44
N TRP A 45 -15.72 -24.30 -5.78
CA TRP A 45 -14.62 -24.42 -4.82
C TRP A 45 -13.25 -24.16 -5.45
N SER A 46 -13.02 -24.75 -6.65
CA SER A 46 -11.78 -24.54 -7.42
C SER A 46 -11.64 -23.07 -7.83
N GLY A 47 -12.73 -22.43 -8.27
CA GLY A 47 -12.69 -21.03 -8.66
C GLY A 47 -12.45 -20.08 -7.50
N LEU A 48 -13.03 -20.34 -6.33
CA LEU A 48 -12.77 -19.57 -5.12
C LEU A 48 -11.32 -19.74 -4.65
N LEU A 49 -10.77 -20.95 -4.75
CA LEU A 49 -9.38 -21.23 -4.40
C LEU A 49 -8.41 -20.54 -5.38
N ALA A 50 -8.66 -20.63 -6.69
CA ALA A 50 -7.84 -19.94 -7.69
C ALA A 50 -7.82 -18.42 -7.45
N ASN A 51 -9.00 -17.83 -7.16
CA ASN A 51 -9.09 -16.42 -6.84
C ASN A 51 -8.37 -16.09 -5.51
N ALA A 52 -8.45 -16.94 -4.49
CA ALA A 52 -7.72 -16.73 -3.23
C ALA A 52 -6.21 -16.73 -3.46
N TYR A 53 -5.69 -17.62 -4.29
CA TYR A 53 -4.27 -17.65 -4.66
C TYR A 53 -3.85 -16.40 -5.44
N ALA A 54 -4.62 -15.99 -6.44
CA ALA A 54 -4.34 -14.77 -7.19
C ALA A 54 -4.32 -13.51 -6.29
N GLU A 55 -5.28 -13.41 -5.38
CA GLU A 55 -5.40 -12.31 -4.43
C GLU A 55 -4.27 -12.27 -3.39
N THR A 56 -3.67 -13.42 -3.09
CA THR A 56 -2.56 -13.55 -2.12
C THR A 56 -1.18 -13.64 -2.80
N GLY A 57 -1.11 -13.41 -4.13
CA GLY A 57 0.15 -13.36 -4.89
C GLY A 57 0.72 -14.73 -5.27
N ARG A 58 -0.01 -15.83 -5.05
CA ARG A 58 0.39 -17.22 -5.40
C ARG A 58 -0.03 -17.53 -6.84
N LEU A 59 0.60 -16.84 -7.81
CA LEU A 59 0.14 -16.82 -9.20
C LEU A 59 0.25 -18.15 -9.93
N ASP A 60 1.34 -18.90 -9.72
CA ASP A 60 1.53 -20.21 -10.35
C ASP A 60 0.45 -21.21 -9.94
N GLU A 61 0.06 -21.17 -8.65
CA GLU A 61 -0.98 -22.04 -8.11
C GLU A 61 -2.37 -21.62 -8.58
N ALA A 62 -2.61 -20.31 -8.75
CA ALA A 62 -3.85 -19.78 -9.31
C ALA A 62 -4.01 -20.20 -10.78
N GLU A 63 -2.95 -20.12 -11.58
CA GLU A 63 -2.96 -20.49 -13.00
C GLU A 63 -3.17 -21.99 -13.20
N ALA A 64 -2.61 -22.83 -12.33
CA ALA A 64 -2.80 -24.28 -12.38
C ALA A 64 -4.27 -24.73 -12.23
N ILE A 65 -5.12 -23.87 -11.62
CA ILE A 65 -6.55 -24.15 -11.40
C ILE A 65 -7.43 -23.48 -12.49
N LEU A 66 -6.83 -22.78 -13.46
CA LEU A 66 -7.57 -21.99 -14.44
C LEU A 66 -8.38 -22.87 -15.39
N GLU A 67 -9.65 -23.10 -15.05
CA GLU A 67 -10.58 -23.85 -15.91
C GLU A 67 -11.61 -22.94 -16.60
N PRO A 68 -12.01 -23.24 -17.88
CA PRO A 68 -12.89 -22.40 -18.68
C PRO A 68 -14.32 -22.22 -18.11
N GLN A 69 -14.69 -22.95 -17.09
CA GLN A 69 -16.07 -23.04 -16.59
C GLN A 69 -16.45 -21.99 -15.55
N LEU A 70 -15.47 -21.29 -14.95
CA LEU A 70 -15.67 -20.35 -13.82
C LEU A 70 -15.49 -18.88 -14.26
N ARG A 71 -16.21 -18.48 -15.27
CA ARG A 71 -16.03 -17.31 -16.13
C ARG A 71 -15.83 -15.97 -15.43
N SER A 72 -16.66 -15.61 -14.46
CA SER A 72 -16.58 -14.27 -13.86
C SER A 72 -15.59 -14.16 -12.70
N LEU A 73 -15.42 -15.23 -11.92
CA LEU A 73 -14.41 -15.30 -10.84
C LEU A 73 -12.99 -15.34 -11.38
N LEU A 74 -12.80 -16.02 -12.53
CA LEU A 74 -11.47 -16.16 -13.17
C LEU A 74 -10.95 -14.88 -13.81
N SER A 75 -11.77 -13.85 -13.99
CA SER A 75 -11.31 -12.56 -14.53
C SER A 75 -10.16 -11.96 -13.70
N HIS A 76 -10.17 -12.17 -12.37
CA HIS A 76 -9.09 -11.72 -11.50
C HIS A 76 -7.85 -12.60 -11.59
N VAL A 77 -8.02 -13.90 -11.75
CA VAL A 77 -6.91 -14.82 -12.00
C VAL A 77 -6.23 -14.41 -13.31
N CYS A 78 -6.99 -14.21 -14.38
CA CYS A 78 -6.46 -13.76 -15.67
C CYS A 78 -5.75 -12.40 -15.56
N LEU A 79 -6.29 -11.46 -14.78
CA LEU A 79 -5.67 -10.15 -14.55
C LEU A 79 -4.36 -10.28 -13.76
N ALA A 80 -4.32 -11.14 -12.76
CA ALA A 80 -3.15 -11.33 -11.90
C ALA A 80 -2.03 -12.12 -12.60
N THR A 81 -2.40 -13.11 -13.44
CA THR A 81 -1.45 -13.94 -14.20
C THR A 81 -1.13 -13.38 -15.60
N GLU A 82 -1.76 -12.28 -16.00
CA GLU A 82 -1.63 -11.67 -17.34
C GLU A 82 -1.89 -12.67 -18.49
N ASN A 83 -2.77 -13.66 -18.26
CA ASN A 83 -3.07 -14.71 -19.22
C ASN A 83 -3.99 -14.21 -20.35
N GLU A 84 -3.38 -13.66 -21.40
CA GLU A 84 -4.09 -13.07 -22.55
C GLU A 84 -4.99 -14.06 -23.31
N PRO A 85 -4.57 -15.32 -23.66
CA PRO A 85 -5.44 -16.26 -24.35
C PRO A 85 -6.70 -16.63 -23.57
N ALA A 86 -6.57 -16.87 -22.25
CA ALA A 86 -7.70 -17.15 -21.38
C ALA A 86 -8.62 -15.92 -21.26
N SER A 87 -8.03 -14.74 -21.11
CA SER A 87 -8.76 -13.47 -21.03
C SER A 87 -9.62 -13.21 -22.26
N GLN A 88 -9.07 -13.37 -23.46
CA GLN A 88 -9.80 -13.19 -24.71
C GLN A 88 -11.00 -14.15 -24.81
N ARG A 89 -10.78 -15.43 -24.51
CA ARG A 89 -11.85 -16.43 -24.57
C ARG A 89 -12.96 -16.18 -23.55
N ILE A 90 -12.61 -15.83 -22.32
CA ILE A 90 -13.59 -15.56 -21.26
C ILE A 90 -14.35 -14.26 -21.56
N TYR A 91 -13.65 -13.25 -22.11
CA TYR A 91 -14.26 -11.99 -22.52
C TYR A 91 -15.40 -12.21 -23.51
N GLU A 92 -15.16 -12.96 -24.59
CA GLU A 92 -16.16 -13.27 -25.61
C GLU A 92 -17.38 -14.00 -25.03
N LEU A 93 -17.14 -14.90 -24.08
CA LEU A 93 -18.21 -15.65 -23.41
C LEU A 93 -19.07 -14.81 -22.47
N LEU A 94 -18.47 -13.81 -21.80
CA LEU A 94 -19.18 -12.94 -20.85
C LEU A 94 -19.85 -11.73 -21.52
N LEU A 95 -19.36 -11.28 -22.69
CA LEU A 95 -19.82 -10.06 -23.34
C LEU A 95 -21.36 -9.98 -23.53
N PRO A 96 -22.07 -11.05 -23.92
CA PRO A 96 -23.53 -11.02 -24.03
C PRO A 96 -24.28 -10.76 -22.71
N THR A 97 -23.59 -10.91 -21.57
CA THR A 97 -24.17 -10.79 -20.22
C THR A 97 -23.65 -9.56 -19.46
N GLN A 98 -23.07 -8.59 -20.15
CA GLN A 98 -22.40 -7.42 -19.56
C GLN A 98 -23.27 -6.60 -18.60
N ASP A 99 -24.58 -6.61 -18.79
CA ASP A 99 -25.55 -5.84 -18.01
C ASP A 99 -26.08 -6.60 -16.78
N LEU A 100 -25.59 -7.80 -16.54
CA LEU A 100 -26.02 -8.64 -15.44
C LEU A 100 -25.08 -8.51 -14.25
N TYR A 101 -25.61 -8.86 -13.07
CA TYR A 101 -24.82 -9.19 -11.90
C TYR A 101 -24.44 -10.68 -11.92
N ALA A 102 -23.19 -10.99 -11.63
CA ALA A 102 -22.75 -12.37 -11.50
C ALA A 102 -23.16 -12.92 -10.14
N TRP A 103 -24.00 -13.94 -10.16
CA TRP A 103 -24.48 -14.64 -8.98
C TRP A 103 -23.89 -16.04 -8.92
N SER A 104 -23.47 -16.45 -7.75
CA SER A 104 -23.10 -17.84 -7.50
C SER A 104 -24.16 -18.48 -6.60
N GLY A 105 -25.03 -19.28 -7.22
CA GLY A 105 -26.18 -19.85 -6.54
C GLY A 105 -27.15 -18.78 -6.01
N PRO A 106 -28.06 -19.11 -5.09
CA PRO A 106 -29.06 -18.18 -4.56
C PRO A 106 -28.53 -17.20 -3.51
N THR A 107 -27.25 -17.15 -3.22
CA THR A 107 -26.78 -16.69 -1.91
C THR A 107 -25.72 -15.61 -1.90
N PHE A 108 -24.97 -15.40 -2.96
CA PHE A 108 -24.00 -14.30 -3.02
C PHE A 108 -23.73 -13.83 -4.45
N THR A 109 -23.33 -12.58 -4.55
CA THR A 109 -22.88 -11.97 -5.81
C THR A 109 -21.37 -11.75 -5.78
N VAL A 110 -20.75 -11.84 -6.95
CA VAL A 110 -19.33 -11.45 -7.16
C VAL A 110 -19.21 -10.09 -7.86
N GLY A 111 -20.30 -9.36 -7.91
CA GLY A 111 -20.37 -8.04 -8.52
C GLY A 111 -20.90 -8.05 -9.97
N PRO A 112 -20.90 -6.89 -10.64
CA PRO A 112 -21.36 -6.77 -12.01
C PRO A 112 -20.41 -7.47 -12.99
N VAL A 113 -20.96 -8.19 -13.96
CA VAL A 113 -20.21 -8.84 -15.05
C VAL A 113 -19.36 -7.83 -15.82
N ALA A 114 -19.84 -6.59 -15.94
CA ALA A 114 -19.11 -5.51 -16.57
C ALA A 114 -17.74 -5.27 -15.90
N GLY A 115 -17.62 -5.39 -14.57
CA GLY A 115 -16.32 -5.30 -13.88
C GLY A 115 -15.34 -6.38 -14.31
N ALA A 116 -15.83 -7.63 -14.41
CA ALA A 116 -15.02 -8.74 -14.92
C ALA A 116 -14.57 -8.51 -16.37
N LEU A 117 -15.48 -8.04 -17.25
CA LEU A 117 -15.14 -7.67 -18.62
C LEU A 117 -14.10 -6.55 -18.70
N GLY A 118 -14.17 -5.56 -17.81
CA GLY A 118 -13.16 -4.50 -17.68
C GLY A 118 -11.75 -5.06 -17.41
N ASN A 119 -11.65 -5.99 -16.48
CA ASN A 119 -10.38 -6.65 -16.16
C ASN A 119 -9.83 -7.46 -17.34
N LEU A 120 -10.68 -8.28 -17.98
CA LEU A 120 -10.29 -9.09 -19.13
C LEU A 120 -9.86 -8.23 -20.33
N ALA A 121 -10.61 -7.15 -20.61
CA ALA A 121 -10.27 -6.20 -21.67
C ALA A 121 -8.94 -5.47 -21.37
N THR A 122 -8.62 -5.23 -20.10
CA THR A 122 -7.35 -4.65 -19.70
C THR A 122 -6.17 -5.58 -20.06
N VAL A 123 -6.28 -6.86 -19.75
CA VAL A 123 -5.23 -7.86 -20.05
C VAL A 123 -4.97 -7.96 -21.56
N VAL A 124 -6.01 -7.96 -22.37
CA VAL A 124 -5.87 -8.04 -23.85
C VAL A 124 -5.60 -6.67 -24.51
N GLY A 125 -5.31 -5.63 -23.75
CA GLY A 125 -4.95 -4.30 -24.26
C GLY A 125 -6.10 -3.49 -24.86
N ARG A 126 -7.37 -3.92 -24.68
CA ARG A 126 -8.58 -3.25 -25.22
C ARG A 126 -9.03 -2.14 -24.27
N PHE A 127 -8.18 -1.15 -24.03
CA PHE A 127 -8.40 -0.13 -22.98
C PHE A 127 -9.69 0.69 -23.14
N SER A 128 -10.10 1.03 -24.36
CA SER A 128 -11.36 1.74 -24.58
C SER A 128 -12.59 0.90 -24.21
N ASP A 129 -12.52 -0.40 -24.43
CA ASP A 129 -13.57 -1.32 -24.02
C ASP A 129 -13.55 -1.51 -22.49
N ALA A 130 -12.37 -1.64 -21.91
CA ALA A 130 -12.18 -1.75 -20.46
C ALA A 130 -12.78 -0.55 -19.73
N GLU A 131 -12.50 0.66 -20.20
CA GLU A 131 -13.04 1.90 -19.65
C GLU A 131 -14.57 1.90 -19.65
N ARG A 132 -15.22 1.60 -20.80
CA ARG A 132 -16.67 1.51 -20.89
C ARG A 132 -17.27 0.46 -19.94
N HIS A 133 -16.59 -0.68 -19.79
CA HIS A 133 -17.04 -1.74 -18.88
C HIS A 133 -16.92 -1.34 -17.42
N PHE A 134 -15.85 -0.66 -17.00
CA PHE A 134 -15.72 -0.18 -15.63
C PHE A 134 -16.74 0.92 -15.31
N GLU A 135 -16.97 1.87 -16.22
CA GLU A 135 -18.02 2.88 -16.05
C GLU A 135 -19.41 2.22 -15.92
N ARG A 136 -19.67 1.18 -16.73
CA ARG A 136 -20.90 0.40 -16.63
C ARG A 136 -21.01 -0.33 -15.29
N ALA A 137 -19.93 -0.90 -14.80
CA ALA A 137 -19.90 -1.59 -13.50
C ALA A 137 -20.20 -0.62 -12.34
N ILE A 138 -19.62 0.58 -12.38
CA ILE A 138 -19.88 1.63 -11.39
C ILE A 138 -21.36 2.05 -11.44
N ALA A 139 -21.92 2.31 -12.62
CA ALA A 139 -23.32 2.69 -12.78
C ALA A 139 -24.29 1.58 -12.34
N LEU A 140 -23.98 0.30 -12.59
CA LEU A 140 -24.76 -0.82 -12.11
C LEU A 140 -24.74 -0.91 -10.58
N ASN A 141 -23.56 -0.78 -9.95
CA ASN A 141 -23.44 -0.75 -8.50
C ASN A 141 -24.29 0.37 -7.87
N GLU A 142 -24.29 1.56 -8.46
CA GLU A 142 -25.12 2.69 -8.03
C GLU A 142 -26.61 2.40 -8.15
N SER A 143 -27.04 1.87 -9.29
CA SER A 143 -28.45 1.58 -9.57
C SER A 143 -29.03 0.52 -8.63
N PHE A 144 -28.22 -0.44 -8.21
CA PHE A 144 -28.62 -1.50 -7.26
C PHE A 144 -28.35 -1.13 -5.80
N GLY A 145 -27.75 0.03 -5.49
CA GLY A 145 -27.34 0.40 -4.14
C GLY A 145 -26.23 -0.53 -3.58
N ALA A 146 -25.47 -1.17 -4.46
CA ALA A 146 -24.45 -2.16 -4.10
C ALA A 146 -23.13 -1.48 -3.68
N ARG A 147 -23.20 -0.63 -2.64
CA ARG A 147 -22.08 0.21 -2.15
C ARG A 147 -20.83 -0.61 -1.83
N GLY A 148 -20.98 -1.83 -1.33
CA GLY A 148 -19.85 -2.70 -1.02
C GLY A 148 -19.02 -3.13 -2.23
N TRP A 149 -19.57 -3.13 -3.45
CA TRP A 149 -18.86 -3.48 -4.70
C TRP A 149 -18.28 -2.27 -5.42
N GLN A 150 -18.65 -1.05 -5.02
CA GLN A 150 -18.20 0.18 -5.65
C GLN A 150 -16.68 0.37 -5.57
N PRO A 151 -16.03 0.19 -4.38
CA PRO A 151 -14.58 0.36 -4.28
C PRO A 151 -13.79 -0.58 -5.16
N ARG A 152 -14.30 -1.80 -5.38
CA ARG A 152 -13.65 -2.76 -6.26
C ARG A 152 -13.67 -2.28 -7.71
N ALA A 153 -14.83 -1.89 -8.23
CA ALA A 153 -14.95 -1.40 -9.60
C ALA A 153 -14.08 -0.15 -9.84
N GLN A 154 -14.06 0.76 -8.87
CA GLN A 154 -13.23 1.98 -8.91
C GLN A 154 -11.74 1.67 -8.84
N GLY A 155 -11.31 0.74 -7.97
CA GLY A 155 -9.93 0.32 -7.83
C GLY A 155 -9.39 -0.39 -9.07
N ASP A 156 -10.17 -1.31 -9.63
CA ASP A 156 -9.82 -2.02 -10.88
C ASP A 156 -9.75 -1.05 -12.08
N TYR A 157 -10.68 -0.08 -12.16
CA TYR A 157 -10.61 0.99 -13.17
C TYR A 157 -9.36 1.86 -13.03
N ALA A 158 -9.05 2.28 -11.81
CA ALA A 158 -7.83 3.04 -11.55
C ALA A 158 -6.57 2.28 -11.98
N ARG A 159 -6.48 0.97 -11.68
CA ARG A 159 -5.38 0.11 -12.12
C ARG A 159 -5.28 0.07 -13.65
N MET A 160 -6.39 -0.09 -14.37
CA MET A 160 -6.42 -0.07 -15.84
C MET A 160 -5.86 1.25 -16.38
N LEU A 161 -6.30 2.40 -15.83
CA LEU A 161 -5.80 3.72 -16.24
C LEU A 161 -4.29 3.86 -16.04
N LEU A 162 -3.76 3.34 -14.92
CA LEU A 162 -2.32 3.35 -14.66
C LEU A 162 -1.53 2.47 -15.63
N ILE A 163 -2.10 1.33 -16.04
CA ILE A 163 -1.50 0.45 -17.07
C ILE A 163 -1.50 1.15 -18.43
N ARG A 164 -2.63 1.77 -18.83
CA ARG A 164 -2.75 2.52 -20.09
C ARG A 164 -1.80 3.71 -20.17
N SER A 165 -1.59 4.40 -19.05
CA SER A 165 -0.67 5.55 -18.90
C SER A 165 -0.88 6.67 -19.92
N GLY A 166 -2.12 6.93 -20.35
CA GLY A 166 -2.48 8.02 -21.24
C GLY A 166 -2.52 9.39 -20.56
N PRO A 167 -2.65 10.48 -21.34
CA PRO A 167 -2.78 11.83 -20.79
C PRO A 167 -3.99 11.95 -19.85
N GLY A 168 -3.77 12.38 -18.60
CA GLY A 168 -4.82 12.53 -17.58
C GLY A 168 -5.17 11.25 -16.82
N ASP A 169 -4.74 10.08 -17.26
CA ASP A 169 -5.07 8.79 -16.64
C ASP A 169 -4.67 8.72 -15.18
N ARG A 170 -3.46 9.19 -14.86
CA ARG A 170 -2.96 9.18 -13.48
C ARG A 170 -3.82 10.05 -12.56
N VAL A 171 -4.25 11.21 -13.01
CA VAL A 171 -5.12 12.10 -12.21
C VAL A 171 -6.46 11.42 -11.96
N ARG A 172 -7.07 10.85 -13.02
CA ARG A 172 -8.34 10.15 -12.92
C ARG A 172 -8.24 8.90 -12.03
N ALA A 173 -7.16 8.14 -12.13
CA ALA A 173 -6.91 6.98 -11.29
C ALA A 173 -6.83 7.37 -9.80
N LEU A 174 -6.12 8.44 -9.46
CA LEU A 174 -6.03 8.91 -8.08
C LEU A 174 -7.39 9.38 -7.51
N GLU A 175 -8.22 10.05 -8.31
CA GLU A 175 -9.60 10.43 -7.92
C GLU A 175 -10.49 9.22 -7.63
N LEU A 176 -10.41 8.19 -8.49
CA LEU A 176 -11.14 6.93 -8.29
C LEU A 176 -10.70 6.22 -7.02
N LEU A 177 -9.38 6.15 -6.77
CA LEU A 177 -8.83 5.53 -5.58
C LEU A 177 -9.23 6.30 -4.30
N ASP A 178 -9.24 7.63 -4.33
CA ASP A 178 -9.68 8.44 -3.19
C ASP A 178 -11.14 8.14 -2.84
N THR A 179 -12.00 8.05 -3.85
CA THR A 179 -13.44 7.73 -3.66
C THR A 179 -13.62 6.30 -3.14
N ALA A 180 -12.89 5.33 -3.72
CA ALA A 180 -12.92 3.94 -3.28
C ALA A 180 -12.47 3.78 -1.82
N MET A 181 -11.36 4.43 -1.45
CA MET A 181 -10.81 4.38 -0.09
C MET A 181 -11.76 4.96 0.94
N ALA A 182 -12.42 6.09 0.64
CA ALA A 182 -13.42 6.69 1.53
C ALA A 182 -14.59 5.73 1.78
N THR A 183 -15.09 5.07 0.73
CA THR A 183 -16.17 4.07 0.85
C THR A 183 -15.69 2.83 1.63
N CYS A 184 -14.47 2.36 1.40
CA CYS A 184 -13.91 1.23 2.15
C CYS A 184 -13.81 1.53 3.65
N GLN A 185 -13.39 2.73 4.02
CA GLN A 185 -13.30 3.17 5.42
C GLN A 185 -14.67 3.24 6.08
N GLU A 186 -15.65 3.84 5.41
CA GLU A 186 -17.02 3.95 5.92
C GLU A 186 -17.64 2.56 6.17
N LEU A 187 -17.40 1.61 5.26
CA LEU A 187 -17.99 0.27 5.31
C LEU A 187 -17.12 -0.79 6.01
N GLY A 188 -15.92 -0.42 6.48
CA GLY A 188 -14.99 -1.37 7.14
C GLY A 188 -14.41 -2.44 6.20
N LEU A 189 -14.27 -2.15 4.90
CA LEU A 189 -13.79 -3.09 3.87
C LEU A 189 -12.26 -3.11 3.80
N LYS A 190 -11.61 -3.60 4.86
CA LYS A 190 -10.16 -3.51 5.05
C LYS A 190 -9.37 -4.08 3.86
N GLY A 191 -9.70 -5.27 3.36
CA GLY A 191 -8.95 -5.91 2.28
C GLY A 191 -8.94 -5.11 0.98
N TRP A 192 -10.06 -4.46 0.65
CA TRP A 192 -10.12 -3.59 -0.54
C TRP A 192 -9.50 -2.21 -0.29
N LEU A 193 -9.56 -1.71 0.94
CA LEU A 193 -8.84 -0.51 1.35
C LEU A 193 -7.33 -0.68 1.13
N ASP A 194 -6.75 -1.77 1.66
CA ASP A 194 -5.33 -2.07 1.55
C ASP A 194 -4.89 -2.13 0.06
N ARG A 195 -5.67 -2.77 -0.81
CA ARG A 195 -5.39 -2.81 -2.26
C ARG A 195 -5.47 -1.44 -2.94
N CYS A 196 -6.47 -0.63 -2.60
CA CYS A 196 -6.55 0.73 -3.13
C CYS A 196 -5.35 1.56 -2.70
N ILE A 197 -4.88 1.38 -1.46
CA ILE A 197 -3.68 2.02 -0.92
C ILE A 197 -2.45 1.57 -1.70
N GLU A 198 -2.23 0.27 -1.89
CA GLU A 198 -1.12 -0.28 -2.67
C GLU A 198 -1.09 0.29 -4.09
N THR A 199 -2.24 0.27 -4.77
CA THR A 199 -2.37 0.84 -6.12
C THR A 199 -2.06 2.33 -6.14
N LYS A 200 -2.51 3.09 -5.14
CA LYS A 200 -2.25 4.52 -5.03
C LYS A 200 -0.78 4.81 -4.75
N LEU A 201 -0.14 4.03 -3.88
CA LEU A 201 1.28 4.13 -3.59
C LEU A 201 2.11 3.81 -4.83
N ALA A 202 1.81 2.73 -5.55
CA ALA A 202 2.45 2.38 -6.81
C ALA A 202 2.29 3.51 -7.86
N ALA A 203 1.10 4.10 -7.98
CA ALA A 203 0.86 5.26 -8.84
C ALA A 203 1.74 6.46 -8.46
N GLN A 204 2.08 6.62 -7.20
CA GLN A 204 2.97 7.65 -6.68
C GLN A 204 4.45 7.23 -6.70
N GLY A 205 4.75 6.06 -7.27
CA GLY A 205 6.10 5.52 -7.37
C GLY A 205 6.62 4.90 -6.07
N ILE A 206 5.72 4.58 -5.14
CA ILE A 206 6.01 3.86 -3.90
C ILE A 206 5.70 2.39 -4.18
N ASP A 207 6.74 1.55 -4.20
CA ASP A 207 6.58 0.12 -4.43
C ASP A 207 6.45 -0.59 -3.07
N SER A 208 5.25 -1.03 -2.75
CA SER A 208 4.97 -1.78 -1.52
C SER A 208 5.38 -3.26 -1.58
N GLY A 209 5.69 -3.75 -2.76
CA GLY A 209 6.03 -5.17 -3.01
C GLY A 209 7.52 -5.47 -3.12
N SER A 210 8.38 -4.47 -3.30
CA SER A 210 9.82 -4.69 -3.26
C SER A 210 10.32 -4.52 -1.82
N ALA A 211 11.08 -5.48 -1.33
CA ALA A 211 11.79 -5.46 -0.04
C ALA A 211 12.82 -4.29 0.07
N GLN A 212 12.50 -3.12 -0.46
CA GLN A 212 13.36 -1.95 -0.51
C GLN A 212 13.27 -1.01 0.69
N GLY A 213 12.70 -1.47 1.80
CA GLY A 213 12.92 -0.76 3.05
C GLY A 213 11.68 -0.51 3.88
N SER A 214 11.89 -0.52 5.16
CA SER A 214 10.96 -0.18 6.22
C SER A 214 10.26 1.18 6.01
N ILE A 215 10.91 2.12 5.32
CA ILE A 215 10.36 3.45 5.00
C ILE A 215 9.09 3.36 4.14
N ASP A 216 9.11 2.59 3.05
CA ASP A 216 7.95 2.46 2.15
C ASP A 216 6.80 1.71 2.84
N ALA A 217 7.12 0.69 3.63
CA ALA A 217 6.15 -0.04 4.42
C ALA A 217 5.48 0.83 5.50
N ILE A 218 6.26 1.67 6.20
CA ILE A 218 5.74 2.65 7.17
C ILE A 218 4.83 3.67 6.48
N ALA A 219 5.25 4.23 5.34
CA ALA A 219 4.44 5.20 4.60
C ALA A 219 3.09 4.60 4.18
N ALA A 220 3.07 3.33 3.76
CA ALA A 220 1.86 2.59 3.44
C ALA A 220 0.94 2.39 4.66
N THR A 221 1.52 1.96 5.79
CA THR A 221 0.79 1.75 7.05
C THR A 221 0.16 3.06 7.55
N ILE A 222 0.92 4.15 7.55
CA ILE A 222 0.45 5.48 7.97
C ILE A 222 -0.68 5.98 7.07
N TRP A 223 -0.57 5.72 5.76
CA TRP A 223 -1.63 6.06 4.83
C TRP A 223 -2.93 5.30 5.13
N SER A 224 -2.82 4.04 5.55
CA SER A 224 -3.94 3.18 5.94
C SER A 224 -4.56 3.58 7.28
N MET A 225 -3.72 3.79 8.29
CA MET A 225 -4.18 4.04 9.67
C MET A 225 -4.59 5.48 9.94
N ARG A 226 -4.06 6.45 9.18
CA ARG A 226 -4.28 7.90 9.37
C ARG A 226 -4.24 8.33 10.83
N PRO A 227 -3.09 8.16 11.49
CA PRO A 227 -2.97 8.52 12.89
C PRO A 227 -3.29 10.02 13.09
N ASP A 228 -3.92 10.35 14.20
CA ASP A 228 -4.16 11.74 14.58
C ASP A 228 -2.83 12.41 14.96
N LEU A 229 -2.30 13.23 14.08
CA LEU A 229 -1.08 14.03 14.32
C LEU A 229 -1.37 15.41 14.91
N ALA A 230 -2.63 15.81 15.11
CA ALA A 230 -2.98 17.10 15.69
C ALA A 230 -2.31 17.35 17.05
N PRO A 231 -2.23 16.36 17.98
CA PRO A 231 -1.53 16.53 19.25
C PRO A 231 -0.03 16.80 19.09
N HIS A 232 0.55 16.48 17.93
CA HIS A 232 1.99 16.57 17.63
C HIS A 232 2.29 17.69 16.62
N SER A 233 1.29 18.51 16.27
CA SER A 233 1.43 19.66 15.37
C SER A 233 1.80 20.93 16.12
N ALA A 234 2.41 21.88 15.43
CA ALA A 234 2.58 23.24 15.89
C ALA A 234 1.22 23.98 15.93
N PRO A 235 1.12 25.14 16.62
CA PRO A 235 -0.13 25.90 16.72
C PRO A 235 -0.72 26.36 15.38
N ASP A 236 0.11 26.48 14.35
CA ASP A 236 -0.29 26.84 12.98
C ASP A 236 -0.80 25.63 12.17
N GLY A 237 -0.84 24.43 12.77
CA GLY A 237 -1.28 23.20 12.13
C GLY A 237 -0.19 22.49 11.33
N THR A 238 1.07 22.92 11.36
CA THR A 238 2.18 22.24 10.72
C THR A 238 2.73 21.10 11.60
N VAL A 239 3.24 20.04 10.98
CA VAL A 239 3.96 18.95 11.63
C VAL A 239 5.27 18.70 10.93
N THR A 240 6.32 18.44 11.70
CA THR A 240 7.60 17.98 11.16
C THR A 240 7.69 16.47 11.28
N LEU A 241 7.85 15.79 10.14
CA LEU A 241 7.97 14.35 10.06
C LEU A 241 9.42 13.96 9.77
N MET A 242 9.91 12.97 10.52
CA MET A 242 11.22 12.38 10.36
C MET A 242 11.07 10.90 10.08
N PHE A 243 11.58 10.44 8.96
CA PHE A 243 11.82 9.02 8.71
C PHE A 243 13.27 8.69 9.01
N SER A 244 13.50 7.56 9.66
CA SER A 244 14.83 6.97 9.82
C SER A 244 14.80 5.48 9.52
N ASP A 245 15.92 4.94 9.02
CA ASP A 245 16.03 3.56 8.55
C ASP A 245 17.49 3.11 8.55
N MET A 246 17.78 1.82 8.79
CA MET A 246 19.13 1.29 8.72
C MET A 246 19.57 1.02 7.29
N GLU A 247 20.76 1.47 6.93
CA GLU A 247 21.37 1.15 5.65
C GLU A 247 21.77 -0.33 5.59
N GLY A 248 21.25 -1.07 4.58
CA GLY A 248 21.64 -2.46 4.32
C GLY A 248 21.15 -3.49 5.34
N PHE A 249 20.07 -3.21 6.07
CA PHE A 249 19.55 -4.11 7.12
C PHE A 249 19.21 -5.50 6.60
N THR A 250 18.59 -5.64 5.42
CA THR A 250 18.24 -6.94 4.82
C THR A 250 19.48 -7.81 4.59
N VAL A 251 20.51 -7.23 3.97
CA VAL A 251 21.79 -7.91 3.73
C VAL A 251 22.49 -8.28 5.03
N MET A 252 22.41 -7.40 6.02
CA MET A 252 22.95 -7.64 7.34
C MET A 252 22.24 -8.82 8.04
N THR A 253 20.91 -8.89 7.97
CA THR A 253 20.11 -9.97 8.56
C THR A 253 20.45 -11.32 7.93
N GLU A 254 20.58 -11.39 6.60
CA GLU A 254 20.99 -12.59 5.89
C GLU A 254 22.39 -13.09 6.32
N ARG A 255 23.31 -12.15 6.58
CA ARG A 255 24.67 -12.48 7.01
C ARG A 255 24.78 -12.91 8.47
N LEU A 256 24.04 -12.27 9.37
CA LEU A 256 24.13 -12.48 10.82
C LEU A 256 23.21 -13.59 11.33
N GLY A 257 22.13 -13.87 10.61
CA GLY A 257 21.04 -14.73 11.07
C GLY A 257 20.11 -14.02 12.07
N ASP A 258 18.92 -14.60 12.27
CA ASP A 258 17.79 -13.95 12.99
C ASP A 258 18.10 -13.54 14.44
N SER A 259 18.93 -14.30 15.15
CA SER A 259 19.21 -14.02 16.57
C SER A 259 20.08 -12.77 16.75
N ALA A 260 21.17 -12.67 15.97
CA ALA A 260 22.07 -11.52 16.03
C ALA A 260 21.41 -10.26 15.41
N ALA A 261 20.64 -10.42 14.35
CA ALA A 261 19.87 -9.32 13.75
C ALA A 261 18.87 -8.71 14.73
N ARG A 262 18.20 -9.52 15.56
CA ARG A 262 17.29 -9.04 16.62
C ARG A 262 18.01 -8.19 17.68
N GLU A 263 19.24 -8.55 18.04
CA GLU A 263 20.02 -7.76 18.99
C GLU A 263 20.42 -6.40 18.40
N VAL A 264 20.80 -6.37 17.11
CA VAL A 264 21.10 -5.13 16.39
C VAL A 264 19.87 -4.23 16.32
N ILE A 265 18.69 -4.77 15.97
CA ILE A 265 17.43 -4.01 15.97
C ILE A 265 17.12 -3.45 17.35
N ARG A 266 17.28 -4.24 18.41
CA ARG A 266 17.02 -3.79 19.77
C ARG A 266 17.91 -2.60 20.13
N THR A 267 19.21 -2.71 19.87
CA THR A 267 20.18 -1.63 20.10
C THR A 267 19.83 -0.38 19.29
N HIS A 268 19.49 -0.55 18.02
CA HIS A 268 19.04 0.53 17.15
C HIS A 268 17.82 1.25 17.73
N ASN A 269 16.78 0.50 18.08
CA ASN A 269 15.53 1.05 18.58
C ASN A 269 15.72 1.78 19.93
N ASP A 270 16.56 1.24 20.82
CA ASP A 270 16.87 1.85 22.10
C ASP A 270 17.60 3.19 21.93
N ILE A 271 18.57 3.26 21.00
CA ILE A 271 19.30 4.50 20.69
C ILE A 271 18.32 5.55 20.12
N VAL A 272 17.52 5.21 19.12
CA VAL A 272 16.57 6.13 18.49
C VAL A 272 15.56 6.65 19.53
N ARG A 273 14.88 5.76 20.25
CA ARG A 273 13.86 6.14 21.25
C ARG A 273 14.40 7.05 22.36
N LYS A 274 15.63 6.80 22.78
CA LYS A 274 16.30 7.66 23.78
C LYS A 274 16.43 9.10 23.28
N GLN A 275 16.85 9.29 22.03
CA GLN A 275 17.00 10.63 21.45
C GLN A 275 15.64 11.28 21.17
N VAL A 276 14.68 10.52 20.65
CA VAL A 276 13.30 10.99 20.40
C VAL A 276 12.68 11.54 21.68
N THR A 277 12.76 10.79 22.77
CA THR A 277 12.23 11.21 24.07
C THR A 277 12.94 12.47 24.59
N ALA A 278 14.27 12.55 24.47
CA ALA A 278 15.05 13.70 24.93
C ALA A 278 14.71 15.00 24.16
N HIS A 279 14.30 14.88 22.88
CA HIS A 279 14.00 16.03 22.03
C HIS A 279 12.49 16.30 21.89
N GLY A 280 11.64 15.58 22.64
CA GLY A 280 10.17 15.80 22.63
C GLY A 280 9.51 15.36 21.33
N GLY A 281 10.08 14.38 20.65
CA GLY A 281 9.48 13.72 19.49
C GLY A 281 8.45 12.67 19.93
N HIS A 282 7.61 12.29 18.98
CA HIS A 282 6.61 11.24 19.14
C HIS A 282 6.84 10.12 18.11
N GLU A 283 6.88 8.88 18.58
CA GLU A 283 6.93 7.69 17.73
C GLU A 283 5.52 7.47 17.15
N VAL A 284 5.37 7.67 15.85
CA VAL A 284 4.09 7.49 15.13
C VAL A 284 3.96 6.04 14.70
N GLU A 285 5.02 5.47 14.14
CA GLU A 285 5.05 4.10 13.62
C GLU A 285 6.48 3.55 13.65
N LEU A 286 6.59 2.24 13.90
CA LEU A 286 7.82 1.46 13.79
C LEU A 286 7.52 0.19 12.98
N GLN A 287 8.29 -0.05 11.92
CA GLN A 287 8.21 -1.28 11.16
C GLN A 287 9.61 -1.77 10.78
N GLY A 288 9.97 -2.97 11.27
CA GLY A 288 11.32 -3.51 11.09
C GLY A 288 12.37 -2.61 11.76
N ASP A 289 13.25 -2.03 10.95
CA ASP A 289 14.31 -1.10 11.34
C ASP A 289 13.96 0.38 11.07
N GLY A 290 12.76 0.65 10.52
CA GLY A 290 12.32 1.99 10.16
C GLY A 290 11.45 2.65 11.22
N PHE A 291 11.66 3.94 11.45
CA PHE A 291 10.81 4.79 12.28
C PHE A 291 10.15 5.90 11.49
N LEU A 292 8.89 6.21 11.82
CA LEU A 292 8.28 7.50 11.57
C LEU A 292 8.07 8.22 12.88
N LEU A 293 8.61 9.41 12.96
CA LEU A 293 8.59 10.28 14.12
C LEU A 293 7.93 11.62 13.78
N ALA A 294 7.16 12.18 14.71
CA ALA A 294 6.52 13.48 14.57
C ALA A 294 7.03 14.48 15.62
N PHE A 295 7.21 15.73 15.20
CA PHE A 295 7.67 16.80 16.04
C PHE A 295 6.84 18.07 15.82
N ARG A 296 6.57 18.80 16.90
CA ARG A 296 5.96 20.13 16.84
C ARG A 296 6.93 21.23 16.39
N SER A 297 8.24 20.97 16.51
CA SER A 297 9.30 21.95 16.22
C SER A 297 10.28 21.37 15.22
N THR A 298 10.48 22.08 14.11
CA THR A 298 11.47 21.77 13.07
C THR A 298 12.90 21.73 13.64
N VAL A 299 13.25 22.68 14.49
CA VAL A 299 14.59 22.74 15.13
C VAL A 299 14.81 21.50 16.00
N ARG A 300 13.85 21.14 16.86
CA ARG A 300 13.99 19.94 17.72
C ARG A 300 14.05 18.64 16.92
N ALA A 301 13.39 18.58 15.75
CA ALA A 301 13.50 17.43 14.87
C ALA A 301 14.93 17.30 14.31
N ILE A 302 15.53 18.41 13.87
CA ILE A 302 16.91 18.41 13.37
C ILE A 302 17.90 18.07 14.50
N ASP A 303 17.75 18.67 15.68
CA ASP A 303 18.59 18.38 16.84
C ASP A 303 18.52 16.90 17.23
N CYS A 304 17.33 16.31 17.19
CA CYS A 304 17.12 14.89 17.40
C CYS A 304 17.86 14.05 16.36
N ALA A 305 17.77 14.40 15.09
CA ALA A 305 18.47 13.70 14.00
C ALA A 305 19.99 13.74 14.16
N ILE A 306 20.54 14.91 14.53
CA ILE A 306 21.97 15.08 14.82
C ILE A 306 22.36 14.21 16.03
N ALA A 307 21.55 14.23 17.09
CA ALA A 307 21.82 13.42 18.28
C ALA A 307 21.75 11.91 18.01
N ILE A 308 20.84 11.47 17.14
CA ILE A 308 20.76 10.07 16.66
C ILE A 308 22.06 9.70 15.94
N GLN A 309 22.53 10.49 14.97
CA GLN A 309 23.76 10.20 14.21
C GLN A 309 24.98 10.14 15.14
N LYS A 310 25.14 11.11 16.06
CA LYS A 310 26.23 11.09 17.06
C LYS A 310 26.19 9.89 17.98
N ALA A 311 24.99 9.45 18.37
CA ALA A 311 24.85 8.26 19.24
C ALA A 311 25.25 6.98 18.48
N PHE A 312 24.95 6.86 17.19
CA PHE A 312 25.41 5.74 16.37
C PHE A 312 26.92 5.81 16.09
N GLU A 313 27.48 6.99 15.85
CA GLU A 313 28.93 7.16 15.73
C GLU A 313 29.66 6.71 17.00
N ALA A 314 29.16 7.10 18.17
CA ALA A 314 29.70 6.67 19.45
C ALA A 314 29.58 5.15 19.66
N HIS A 315 28.43 4.56 19.31
CA HIS A 315 28.20 3.12 19.35
C HIS A 315 29.19 2.38 18.45
N ASN A 316 29.33 2.81 17.19
CA ASN A 316 30.21 2.19 16.22
C ASN A 316 31.70 2.31 16.58
N SER A 317 32.10 3.41 17.26
CA SER A 317 33.47 3.62 17.72
C SER A 317 33.83 2.75 18.94
N GLY A 318 32.85 2.19 19.63
CA GLY A 318 33.00 1.34 20.82
C GLY A 318 33.31 -0.14 20.53
N ALA A 319 33.93 -0.47 19.39
CA ALA A 319 34.22 -1.85 18.94
C ALA A 319 32.98 -2.71 18.69
N ALA A 320 31.92 -2.12 18.13
CA ALA A 320 30.74 -2.86 17.69
C ALA A 320 31.13 -3.88 16.61
N GLU A 321 30.79 -5.16 16.83
CA GLU A 321 31.01 -6.22 15.82
C GLU A 321 30.29 -5.95 14.50
N THR A 322 29.18 -5.22 14.59
CA THR A 322 28.38 -4.82 13.42
C THR A 322 28.04 -3.33 13.51
N PRO A 323 28.69 -2.45 12.72
CA PRO A 323 28.38 -1.03 12.72
C PRO A 323 26.98 -0.76 12.16
N ILE A 324 26.22 0.10 12.86
CA ILE A 324 24.88 0.53 12.48
C ILE A 324 24.98 1.90 11.79
N ARG A 325 24.49 2.00 10.56
CA ARG A 325 24.40 3.25 9.82
C ARG A 325 22.93 3.58 9.56
N VAL A 326 22.51 4.75 9.95
CA VAL A 326 21.12 5.20 9.82
C VAL A 326 21.03 6.35 8.83
N ARG A 327 20.10 6.27 7.91
CA ARG A 327 19.72 7.36 7.01
C ARG A 327 18.49 8.06 7.57
N ILE A 328 18.47 9.40 7.48
CA ILE A 328 17.38 10.22 8.04
C ILE A 328 16.91 11.22 7.01
N GLY A 329 15.57 11.31 6.83
CA GLY A 329 14.93 12.32 6.00
C GLY A 329 13.88 13.08 6.80
N ILE A 330 13.89 14.41 6.69
CA ILE A 330 12.98 15.27 7.45
C ILE A 330 12.27 16.24 6.51
N HIS A 331 10.96 16.35 6.70
CA HIS A 331 10.13 17.31 5.98
C HIS A 331 9.09 17.90 6.93
N THR A 332 8.69 19.15 6.68
CA THR A 332 7.61 19.82 7.40
C THR A 332 6.49 20.17 6.44
N GLY A 333 5.27 20.06 6.91
CA GLY A 333 4.09 20.40 6.13
C GLY A 333 2.83 20.42 6.97
N GLU A 334 1.70 20.79 6.39
CA GLU A 334 0.41 20.86 7.09
C GLU A 334 -0.03 19.46 7.56
N ALA A 335 -0.36 19.33 8.84
CA ALA A 335 -0.91 18.10 9.44
C ALA A 335 -2.42 18.00 9.24
N LEU A 336 -3.10 19.15 9.14
CA LEU A 336 -4.56 19.28 9.13
C LEU A 336 -5.01 20.38 8.19
N ARG A 337 -5.62 20.04 7.07
CA ARG A 337 -6.71 20.84 6.47
C ARG A 337 -7.69 19.92 5.77
N GLU A 338 -8.98 20.31 5.85
CA GLU A 338 -10.15 19.63 5.30
C GLU A 338 -9.88 18.85 4.01
N ARG A 339 -10.18 17.54 4.06
CA ARG A 339 -10.12 16.59 2.95
C ARG A 339 -8.73 16.07 2.55
N ASP A 340 -8.11 15.26 3.43
CA ASP A 340 -7.22 14.12 3.08
C ASP A 340 -6.02 14.31 2.12
N LYS A 341 -5.92 15.43 1.39
CA LYS A 341 -4.91 15.59 0.32
C LYS A 341 -3.52 16.02 0.82
N PHE A 342 -3.44 16.76 1.92
CA PHE A 342 -2.17 17.35 2.40
C PHE A 342 -1.39 16.42 3.33
N PHE A 343 -2.05 15.68 4.22
CA PHE A 343 -1.41 14.73 5.12
C PHE A 343 -0.55 13.71 4.35
N GLY A 344 -1.12 13.11 3.30
CA GLY A 344 -0.42 12.12 2.51
C GLY A 344 0.79 12.65 1.74
N ARG A 345 0.74 13.89 1.24
CA ARG A 345 1.86 14.50 0.53
C ARG A 345 3.05 14.74 1.47
N THR A 346 2.80 15.22 2.69
CA THR A 346 3.82 15.45 3.71
C THR A 346 4.53 14.16 4.10
N VAL A 347 3.77 13.08 4.36
CA VAL A 347 4.32 11.76 4.68
C VAL A 347 5.15 11.19 3.52
N ILE A 348 4.61 11.24 2.29
CA ILE A 348 5.30 10.73 1.10
C ILE A 348 6.61 11.50 0.87
N LEU A 349 6.57 12.82 0.98
CA LEU A 349 7.75 13.63 0.72
C LEU A 349 8.84 13.37 1.78
N ALA A 350 8.48 13.26 3.05
CA ALA A 350 9.42 12.89 4.11
C ALA A 350 10.05 11.50 3.87
N ALA A 351 9.24 10.51 3.50
CA ALA A 351 9.71 9.16 3.16
C ALA A 351 10.68 9.17 1.96
N ARG A 352 10.37 9.92 0.90
CA ARG A 352 11.24 10.03 -0.28
C ARG A 352 12.55 10.73 0.02
N ILE A 353 12.54 11.75 0.86
CA ILE A 353 13.76 12.42 1.32
C ILE A 353 14.65 11.44 2.09
N ALA A 354 14.07 10.63 2.97
CA ALA A 354 14.83 9.62 3.72
C ALA A 354 15.42 8.53 2.80
N ALA A 355 14.68 8.11 1.77
CA ALA A 355 15.16 7.13 0.79
C ALA A 355 16.35 7.65 -0.04
N GLU A 356 16.48 8.96 -0.24
CA GLU A 356 17.61 9.59 -0.94
C GLU A 356 18.85 9.80 -0.05
N ALA A 357 18.69 9.67 1.26
CA ALA A 357 19.80 9.80 2.21
C ALA A 357 20.66 8.54 2.23
N LYS A 358 21.94 8.71 2.48
CA LYS A 358 22.92 7.63 2.70
C LYS A 358 23.03 7.33 4.20
N GLY A 359 23.57 6.18 4.55
CA GLY A 359 23.86 5.85 5.94
C GLY A 359 24.80 6.89 6.57
N GLY A 360 24.38 7.50 7.69
CA GLY A 360 25.05 8.62 8.34
C GLY A 360 24.60 10.01 7.84
N GLU A 361 23.77 10.10 6.80
CA GLU A 361 23.30 11.37 6.25
C GLU A 361 21.95 11.78 6.82
N ILE A 362 21.78 13.07 7.06
CA ILE A 362 20.50 13.72 7.37
C ILE A 362 20.16 14.63 6.20
N LEU A 363 19.03 14.37 5.53
CA LEU A 363 18.50 15.22 4.45
C LEU A 363 17.23 15.93 4.89
N VAL A 364 17.09 17.18 4.48
CA VAL A 364 15.91 18.00 4.73
C VAL A 364 15.38 18.64 3.45
N SER A 365 14.08 18.94 3.40
CA SER A 365 13.47 19.72 2.33
C SER A 365 13.87 21.21 2.37
N ALA A 366 13.68 21.91 1.25
CA ALA A 366 13.87 23.37 1.18
C ALA A 366 12.96 24.10 2.17
N ASP A 367 11.68 23.72 2.24
CA ASP A 367 10.71 24.34 3.15
C ASP A 367 11.17 24.27 4.61
N LEU A 368 11.69 23.12 5.03
CA LEU A 368 12.20 22.93 6.39
C LEU A 368 13.44 23.79 6.65
N LYS A 369 14.37 23.86 5.67
CA LYS A 369 15.54 24.72 5.76
C LYS A 369 15.15 26.18 5.92
N GLU A 370 14.24 26.71 5.10
CA GLU A 370 13.77 28.09 5.17
C GLU A 370 13.17 28.43 6.53
N LEU A 371 12.36 27.52 7.11
CA LEU A 371 11.77 27.70 8.45
C LEU A 371 12.80 27.73 9.57
N THR A 372 14.01 27.19 9.35
CA THR A 372 15.04 27.06 10.38
C THR A 372 16.21 28.03 10.18
N GLU A 373 16.29 28.76 9.05
CA GLU A 373 17.36 29.74 8.79
C GLU A 373 17.51 30.86 9.85
N GLY A 374 16.43 31.19 10.55
CA GLY A 374 16.42 32.18 11.63
C GLY A 374 16.99 31.72 12.97
N SER A 375 17.21 30.40 13.16
CA SER A 375 17.71 29.85 14.46
C SER A 375 19.20 29.96 14.68
N GLY A 376 19.99 30.33 13.68
CA GLY A 376 21.42 30.73 13.77
C GLY A 376 22.43 29.63 14.08
N GLU A 377 22.00 28.46 14.54
CA GLU A 377 22.88 27.38 15.02
C GLU A 377 23.04 26.22 14.02
N LEU A 378 22.10 26.08 13.07
CA LEU A 378 22.08 24.96 12.13
C LEU A 378 22.92 25.26 10.88
N ARG A 379 23.74 24.31 10.46
CA ARG A 379 24.55 24.41 9.23
C ARG A 379 24.03 23.43 8.20
N PHE A 380 23.75 23.97 7.02
CA PHE A 380 23.29 23.18 5.87
C PHE A 380 24.36 23.14 4.78
N GLY A 381 24.49 21.99 4.15
CA GLY A 381 25.32 21.82 2.97
C GLY A 381 24.77 22.51 1.73
N THR A 382 25.45 22.38 0.61
CA THR A 382 24.99 22.87 -0.68
C THR A 382 23.75 22.07 -1.12
N GLY A 383 22.66 22.79 -1.44
CA GLY A 383 21.42 22.16 -1.91
C GLY A 383 21.62 21.42 -3.24
N ARG A 384 21.04 20.23 -3.36
CA ARG A 384 21.00 19.45 -4.61
C ARG A 384 19.57 19.31 -5.11
N GLU A 385 19.37 19.44 -6.40
CA GLU A 385 18.09 19.13 -7.04
C GLU A 385 17.99 17.62 -7.27
N VAL A 386 16.90 17.02 -6.78
CA VAL A 386 16.64 15.59 -6.88
C VAL A 386 15.23 15.37 -7.43
N ARG A 387 15.10 14.49 -8.40
CA ARG A 387 13.80 13.99 -8.84
C ARG A 387 13.39 12.80 -7.97
N LEU A 388 12.54 13.09 -7.01
CA LEU A 388 12.02 12.05 -6.11
C LEU A 388 11.02 11.17 -6.85
N LYS A 389 11.14 9.85 -6.68
CA LYS A 389 10.24 8.87 -7.32
C LYS A 389 8.78 9.19 -6.94
N GLY A 390 7.93 9.37 -7.94
CA GLY A 390 6.51 9.69 -7.74
C GLY A 390 6.16 11.14 -7.43
N ILE A 391 7.14 12.04 -7.36
CA ILE A 391 6.95 13.49 -7.24
C ILE A 391 7.24 14.13 -8.60
N SER A 392 6.24 14.85 -9.15
CA SER A 392 6.33 15.42 -10.51
C SER A 392 7.38 16.53 -10.63
N GLU A 393 7.59 17.29 -9.56
CA GLU A 393 8.52 18.41 -9.51
C GLU A 393 9.85 18.00 -8.88
N ALA A 394 10.97 18.48 -9.41
CA ALA A 394 12.27 18.31 -8.77
C ALA A 394 12.25 18.99 -7.39
N GLN A 395 12.80 18.33 -6.39
CA GLN A 395 12.88 18.83 -5.03
C GLN A 395 14.31 19.23 -4.71
N ARG A 396 14.46 20.37 -4.03
CA ARG A 396 15.76 20.79 -3.55
C ARG A 396 15.99 20.31 -2.13
N LEU A 397 16.99 19.46 -1.94
CA LEU A 397 17.32 18.84 -0.68
C LEU A 397 18.64 19.36 -0.14
N TYR A 398 18.75 19.44 1.18
CA TYR A 398 19.94 19.92 1.88
C TYR A 398 20.40 18.89 2.89
N SER A 399 21.70 18.63 2.94
CA SER A 399 22.30 17.88 4.04
C SER A 399 22.45 18.77 5.27
N VAL A 400 22.23 18.18 6.44
CA VAL A 400 22.52 18.85 7.74
C VAL A 400 23.92 18.44 8.18
N ALA A 401 24.76 19.38 8.58
CA ALA A 401 26.04 19.08 9.17
C ALA A 401 25.86 18.56 10.60
N ASN A 402 26.52 17.43 10.91
CA ASN A 402 26.51 16.79 12.24
C ASN A 402 27.41 17.52 13.23
#